data_8ecd68a2ca4677bbc8d77cf5ba536aed
#
_entry.id   8ecd68a2ca4677bbc8d77cf5ba536aed
#
_cell.length_a   1.000
_cell.length_b   1.000
_cell.length_c   1.000
_cell.angle_alpha   90.00
_cell.angle_beta   90.00
_cell.angle_gamma   90.00
#
_symmetry.space_group_name_H-M   'P 1'
#
loop_
_entity.id
_entity.type
_entity.pdbx_description
1 polymer ?
#
loop_
_entity_poly.entity_id
_entity_poly.type
_entity_poly.pdbx_seq_one_letter_code
_entity_poly.pdbx_strand_id
1 'polypeptide(L)'
;MSAGRPAFGLSFDPRALTDLLGAPDEVRDTALSHLRDVVNAERRGLRLTGDLEGYRKLFVDPHKEWRLVYGLRPAPETSAYRQEVHVVAVRPRARNDVYDTVGIRLGMSRRPLSARAHAARVRSPQLTDPLPLRPGPAAAMSGPPRPATVVPNGPLR
;
A
#
# COMPACT_ATOMS: atom_id res chain seq x y z
N MET A 1 38.06 5.99 19.99
CA MET A 1 36.91 6.27 19.13
C MET A 1 35.84 6.90 19.98
N SER A 2 35.56 8.16 19.77
CA SER A 2 34.42 8.80 20.42
C SER A 2 33.16 8.17 19.85
N ALA A 3 32.52 7.34 20.63
CA ALA A 3 31.10 7.04 20.40
C ALA A 3 30.36 8.37 20.55
N GLY A 4 30.13 9.06 19.46
CA GLY A 4 29.40 10.32 19.45
C GLY A 4 28.08 10.10 20.20
N ARG A 5 27.68 11.10 20.99
CA ARG A 5 26.38 11.05 21.65
C ARG A 5 25.30 10.85 20.58
N PRO A 6 24.37 9.90 20.75
CA PRO A 6 23.29 9.69 19.79
C PRO A 6 22.57 11.00 19.46
N ALA A 7 22.20 11.20 18.20
CA ALA A 7 21.49 12.40 17.76
C ALA A 7 20.01 12.39 18.14
N PHE A 8 19.43 11.19 18.29
CA PHE A 8 18.03 10.96 18.58
C PHE A 8 17.85 10.00 19.75
N GLY A 9 16.76 10.15 20.49
CA GLY A 9 16.26 9.12 21.38
C GLY A 9 15.71 7.92 20.60
N LEU A 10 15.44 6.81 21.27
CA LEU A 10 14.84 5.62 20.70
C LEU A 10 13.64 5.18 21.53
N SER A 11 12.53 4.94 20.87
CA SER A 11 11.33 4.38 21.50
C SER A 11 10.66 3.37 20.59
N PHE A 12 9.82 2.53 21.16
CA PHE A 12 9.08 1.49 20.47
C PHE A 12 7.60 1.58 20.80
N ASP A 13 6.75 1.39 19.81
CA ASP A 13 5.38 0.92 20.08
C ASP A 13 5.51 -0.45 20.77
N PRO A 14 4.76 -0.71 21.85
CA PRO A 14 4.86 -2.01 22.56
C PRO A 14 4.66 -3.21 21.64
N ARG A 15 3.81 -3.08 20.62
CA ARG A 15 3.57 -4.13 19.62
C ARG A 15 4.75 -4.29 18.67
N ALA A 16 5.44 -3.20 18.34
CA ALA A 16 6.67 -3.27 17.55
C ALA A 16 7.81 -3.95 18.28
N LEU A 17 7.90 -3.75 19.60
CA LEU A 17 8.85 -4.46 20.42
C LEU A 17 8.56 -5.98 20.43
N THR A 18 7.29 -6.34 20.53
CA THR A 18 6.86 -7.76 20.43
C THR A 18 7.19 -8.34 19.05
N ASP A 19 6.96 -7.59 17.96
CA ASP A 19 7.35 -8.00 16.62
C ASP A 19 8.87 -8.28 16.53
N LEU A 20 9.67 -7.36 17.07
CA LEU A 20 11.13 -7.47 17.03
C LEU A 20 11.61 -8.70 17.82
N LEU A 21 11.04 -8.94 18.99
CA LEU A 21 11.41 -10.09 19.82
C LEU A 21 10.96 -11.43 19.21
N GLY A 22 9.87 -11.42 18.43
CA GLY A 22 9.37 -12.58 17.69
C GLY A 22 10.03 -12.80 16.33
N ALA A 23 10.85 -11.86 15.86
CA ALA A 23 11.55 -12.00 14.59
C ALA A 23 12.72 -13.00 14.68
N PRO A 24 13.13 -13.61 13.55
CA PRO A 24 14.35 -14.42 13.52
C PRO A 24 15.56 -13.63 14.06
N ASP A 25 16.49 -14.32 14.69
CA ASP A 25 17.65 -13.69 15.36
C ASP A 25 18.44 -12.77 14.40
N GLU A 26 18.70 -13.25 13.18
CA GLU A 26 19.41 -12.46 12.15
C GLU A 26 18.66 -11.16 11.79
N VAL A 27 17.35 -11.23 11.69
CA VAL A 27 16.50 -10.06 11.42
C VAL A 27 16.54 -9.09 12.59
N ARG A 28 16.44 -9.61 13.80
CA ARG A 28 16.50 -8.82 15.03
C ARG A 28 17.83 -8.10 15.17
N ASP A 29 18.94 -8.81 14.99
CA ASP A 29 20.28 -8.25 15.12
C ASP A 29 20.54 -7.17 14.05
N THR A 30 20.12 -7.44 12.82
CA THR A 30 20.20 -6.46 11.73
C THR A 30 19.33 -5.23 12.02
N ALA A 31 18.12 -5.43 12.52
CA ALA A 31 17.22 -4.33 12.89
C ALA A 31 17.83 -3.44 13.97
N LEU A 32 18.40 -4.03 15.01
CA LEU A 32 19.06 -3.30 16.11
C LEU A 32 20.30 -2.55 15.64
N SER A 33 21.10 -3.16 14.76
CA SER A 33 22.26 -2.50 14.15
C SER A 33 21.82 -1.28 13.32
N HIS A 34 20.83 -1.44 12.47
CA HIS A 34 20.30 -0.35 11.65
C HIS A 34 19.66 0.77 12.51
N LEU A 35 18.97 0.41 13.59
CA LEU A 35 18.43 1.41 14.51
C LEU A 35 19.52 2.21 15.21
N ARG A 36 20.64 1.58 15.58
CA ARG A 36 21.81 2.30 16.12
C ARG A 36 22.30 3.34 15.13
N ASP A 37 22.47 2.95 13.86
CA ASP A 37 22.93 3.87 12.81
C ASP A 37 21.93 5.02 12.60
N VAL A 38 20.62 4.75 12.66
CA VAL A 38 19.59 5.79 12.54
C VAL A 38 19.63 6.75 13.73
N VAL A 39 19.75 6.23 14.94
CA VAL A 39 19.82 7.04 16.17
C VAL A 39 21.06 7.92 16.19
N ASN A 40 22.15 7.46 15.61
CA ASN A 40 23.39 8.23 15.45
C ASN A 40 23.36 9.19 14.23
N ALA A 41 22.26 9.22 13.46
CA ALA A 41 22.12 9.96 12.20
C ALA A 41 23.07 9.51 11.08
N GLU A 42 23.62 8.31 11.18
CA GLU A 42 24.51 7.70 10.18
C GLU A 42 23.72 7.02 9.05
N ARG A 43 22.46 6.71 9.29
CA ARG A 43 21.57 6.06 8.32
C ARG A 43 20.21 6.71 8.31
N ARG A 44 19.60 6.76 7.12
CA ARG A 44 18.20 7.13 6.93
C ARG A 44 17.48 6.05 6.15
N GLY A 45 16.29 5.66 6.62
CA GLY A 45 15.41 4.77 5.88
C GLY A 45 14.76 5.46 4.68
N LEU A 46 14.21 4.66 3.78
CA LEU A 46 13.44 5.14 2.63
C LEU A 46 12.12 5.76 3.10
N ARG A 47 11.78 6.90 2.55
CA ARG A 47 10.50 7.57 2.85
C ARG A 47 9.33 6.71 2.40
N LEU A 48 8.30 6.71 3.19
CA LEU A 48 6.98 6.20 2.81
C LEU A 48 6.18 7.35 2.19
N THR A 49 5.23 7.00 1.35
CA THR A 49 4.36 7.94 0.64
C THR A 49 2.90 7.72 1.01
N GLY A 50 2.04 8.62 0.56
CA GLY A 50 0.62 8.56 0.83
C GLY A 50 0.32 8.80 2.30
N ASP A 51 -0.59 8.03 2.86
CA ASP A 51 -1.04 8.22 4.24
C ASP A 51 0.03 7.92 5.31
N LEU A 52 1.14 7.30 4.91
CA LEU A 52 2.30 7.06 5.79
C LEU A 52 3.44 8.06 5.53
N GLU A 53 3.14 9.18 4.89
CA GLU A 53 4.10 10.26 4.74
C GLU A 53 4.63 10.70 6.11
N GLY A 54 5.92 10.96 6.21
CA GLY A 54 6.60 11.23 7.47
C GLY A 54 7.24 10.01 8.13
N TYR A 55 6.81 8.82 7.75
CA TYR A 55 7.45 7.57 8.19
C TYR A 55 8.49 7.08 7.20
N ARG A 56 9.38 6.22 7.68
CA ARG A 56 10.46 5.63 6.91
C ARG A 56 10.53 4.13 7.13
N LYS A 57 11.05 3.42 6.13
CA LYS A 57 11.27 1.97 6.19
C LYS A 57 12.74 1.64 6.05
N LEU A 58 13.13 0.58 6.70
CA LEU A 58 14.42 -0.10 6.55
C LEU A 58 14.19 -1.55 6.15
N PHE A 59 15.06 -2.07 5.31
CA PHE A 59 15.16 -3.50 5.07
C PHE A 59 16.09 -4.08 6.12
N VAL A 60 15.63 -5.10 6.82
CA VAL A 60 16.35 -5.69 7.95
C VAL A 60 16.75 -7.14 7.69
N ASP A 61 16.79 -7.50 6.42
CA ASP A 61 17.30 -8.78 5.95
C ASP A 61 17.88 -8.66 4.53
N PRO A 62 18.77 -9.57 4.10
CA PRO A 62 19.38 -9.53 2.77
C PRO A 62 18.39 -9.69 1.62
N HIS A 63 17.32 -10.42 1.86
CA HIS A 63 16.29 -10.71 0.84
C HIS A 63 15.20 -9.64 0.73
N LYS A 64 15.26 -8.61 1.59
CA LYS A 64 14.27 -7.52 1.68
C LYS A 64 12.85 -8.03 1.97
N GLU A 65 12.74 -9.14 2.65
CA GLU A 65 11.48 -9.73 3.06
C GLU A 65 10.96 -9.12 4.35
N TRP A 66 11.86 -8.66 5.23
CA TRP A 66 11.52 -8.02 6.48
C TRP A 66 11.72 -6.51 6.42
N ARG A 67 10.80 -5.79 7.03
CA ARG A 67 10.83 -4.33 7.09
C ARG A 67 10.61 -3.84 8.49
N LEU A 68 11.38 -2.83 8.83
CA LEU A 68 11.21 -2.01 10.01
C LEU A 68 10.65 -0.67 9.57
N VAL A 69 9.57 -0.22 10.20
CA VAL A 69 8.97 1.10 9.95
C VAL A 69 9.11 1.95 11.21
N TYR A 70 9.59 3.17 11.02
CA TYR A 70 9.78 4.14 12.09
C TYR A 70 9.42 5.56 11.64
N GLY A 71 9.15 6.42 12.60
CA GLY A 71 8.99 7.86 12.39
C GLY A 71 9.87 8.64 13.34
N LEU A 72 10.12 9.90 13.03
CA LEU A 72 10.70 10.86 13.97
C LEU A 72 9.55 11.61 14.63
N ARG A 73 9.59 11.70 15.96
CA ARG A 73 8.63 12.47 16.74
C ARG A 73 9.33 13.28 17.82
N PRO A 74 8.70 14.33 18.37
CA PRO A 74 9.24 15.01 19.53
C PRO A 74 9.46 14.01 20.67
N ALA A 75 10.61 14.09 21.32
CA ALA A 75 10.89 13.28 22.48
C ALA A 75 10.13 13.82 23.72
N PRO A 76 9.84 12.98 24.71
CA PRO A 76 9.25 13.43 25.97
C PRO A 76 10.15 14.48 26.64
N GLU A 77 9.55 15.38 27.42
CA GLU A 77 10.29 16.41 28.14
C GLU A 77 11.35 15.86 29.11
N THR A 78 11.14 14.64 29.58
CA THR A 78 12.10 13.91 30.43
C THR A 78 13.31 13.37 29.66
N SER A 79 13.27 13.43 28.35
CA SER A 79 14.35 12.93 27.48
C SER A 79 15.49 13.95 27.36
N ALA A 80 16.71 13.46 27.28
CA ALA A 80 17.87 14.29 26.93
C ALA A 80 17.92 14.68 25.45
N TYR A 81 17.01 14.19 24.63
CA TYR A 81 16.92 14.42 23.19
C TYR A 81 15.70 15.27 22.84
N ARG A 82 15.82 16.07 21.76
CA ARG A 82 14.69 16.83 21.24
C ARG A 82 13.70 15.99 20.43
N GLN A 83 14.24 15.00 19.74
CA GLN A 83 13.49 14.09 18.90
C GLN A 83 13.88 12.65 19.20
N GLU A 84 12.98 11.75 18.94
CA GLU A 84 13.21 10.32 19.05
C GLU A 84 12.82 9.59 17.77
N VAL A 85 13.53 8.53 17.49
CA VAL A 85 13.17 7.51 16.52
C VAL A 85 12.14 6.60 17.19
N HIS A 86 10.91 6.60 16.68
CA HIS A 86 9.82 5.78 17.18
C HIS A 86 9.55 4.62 16.24
N VAL A 87 9.84 3.41 16.66
CA VAL A 87 9.62 2.20 15.88
C VAL A 87 8.16 1.76 16.00
N VAL A 88 7.48 1.62 14.88
CA VAL A 88 6.03 1.31 14.82
C VAL A 88 5.78 -0.16 14.50
N ALA A 89 6.62 -0.78 13.67
CA ALA A 89 6.47 -2.17 13.28
C ALA A 89 7.79 -2.79 12.80
N VAL A 90 7.95 -4.09 13.05
CA VAL A 90 9.01 -4.93 12.49
C VAL A 90 8.35 -6.20 11.99
N ARG A 91 8.07 -6.29 10.70
CA ARG A 91 7.25 -7.37 10.15
C ARG A 91 7.69 -7.81 8.76
N PRO A 92 7.32 -9.03 8.36
CA PRO A 92 7.52 -9.49 7.00
C PRO A 92 6.77 -8.60 6.00
N ARG A 93 7.31 -8.53 4.79
CA ARG A 93 6.69 -7.81 3.68
C ARG A 93 5.41 -8.47 3.17
N ALA A 94 5.18 -9.72 3.47
CA ALA A 94 4.12 -10.53 2.87
C ALA A 94 2.79 -9.75 2.78
N ARG A 95 2.23 -9.65 1.58
CA ARG A 95 0.94 -9.01 1.28
C ARG A 95 0.79 -7.56 1.75
N ASN A 96 1.88 -6.80 1.87
CA ASN A 96 1.90 -5.45 2.44
C ASN A 96 1.42 -5.35 3.90
N ASP A 97 1.37 -6.45 4.61
CA ASP A 97 0.92 -6.54 6.00
C ASP A 97 1.59 -5.51 6.92
N VAL A 98 2.86 -5.22 6.70
CA VAL A 98 3.60 -4.23 7.49
C VAL A 98 2.96 -2.83 7.42
N TYR A 99 2.48 -2.41 6.26
CA TYR A 99 1.90 -1.07 6.09
C TYR A 99 0.48 -0.98 6.64
N ASP A 100 -0.31 -2.02 6.46
CA ASP A 100 -1.64 -2.11 7.06
C ASP A 100 -1.53 -2.13 8.59
N THR A 101 -0.59 -2.89 9.13
CA THR A 101 -0.30 -2.93 10.56
C THR A 101 0.14 -1.56 11.09
N VAL A 102 1.01 -0.86 10.38
CA VAL A 102 1.43 0.50 10.76
C VAL A 102 0.24 1.44 10.80
N GLY A 103 -0.60 1.43 9.77
CA GLY A 103 -1.81 2.24 9.72
C GLY A 103 -2.74 2.01 10.92
N ILE A 104 -2.99 0.75 11.26
CA ILE A 104 -3.80 0.37 12.42
C ILE A 104 -3.16 0.87 13.73
N ARG A 105 -1.86 0.69 13.91
CA ARG A 105 -1.13 1.10 15.12
C ARG A 105 -1.11 2.61 15.32
N LEU A 106 -1.13 3.35 14.21
CA LEU A 106 -1.20 4.81 14.22
C LEU A 106 -2.63 5.35 14.37
N GLY A 107 -3.63 4.47 14.57
CA GLY A 107 -5.03 4.87 14.67
C GLY A 107 -5.63 5.36 13.36
N MET A 108 -5.02 5.04 12.24
CA MET A 108 -5.57 5.36 10.93
C MET A 108 -6.65 4.36 10.58
N SER A 109 -7.87 4.85 10.33
CA SER A 109 -8.97 4.03 9.82
C SER A 109 -8.69 3.68 8.35
N ARG A 110 -7.84 2.69 8.12
CA ARG A 110 -7.48 2.27 6.78
C ARG A 110 -8.12 0.96 6.41
N ARG A 111 -8.68 0.92 5.23
CA ARG A 111 -8.87 -0.37 4.56
C ARG A 111 -7.49 -0.94 4.21
N PRO A 112 -7.29 -2.25 4.36
CA PRO A 112 -6.09 -2.91 3.88
C PRO A 112 -5.76 -2.49 2.44
N LEU A 113 -4.49 -2.33 2.13
CA LEU A 113 -4.05 -1.90 0.79
C LEU A 113 -4.60 -2.80 -0.32
N SER A 114 -4.72 -4.10 -0.04
CA SER A 114 -5.34 -5.07 -0.95
C SER A 114 -6.82 -4.75 -1.21
N ALA A 115 -7.58 -4.43 -0.19
CA ALA A 115 -8.99 -4.05 -0.33
C ALA A 115 -9.15 -2.68 -1.00
N ARG A 116 -8.23 -1.74 -0.74
CA ARG A 116 -8.23 -0.43 -1.42
C ARG A 116 -7.90 -0.57 -2.90
N ALA A 117 -6.92 -1.39 -3.23
CA ALA A 117 -6.57 -1.67 -4.62
C ALA A 117 -7.74 -2.33 -5.36
N HIS A 118 -8.43 -3.26 -4.72
CA HIS A 118 -9.62 -3.89 -5.27
C HIS A 118 -10.77 -2.88 -5.46
N ALA A 119 -11.03 -2.06 -4.46
CA ALA A 119 -12.06 -1.02 -4.53
C ALA A 119 -11.74 0.04 -5.61
N ALA A 120 -10.48 0.39 -5.81
CA ALA A 120 -10.05 1.29 -6.86
C ALA A 120 -10.29 0.68 -8.25
N ARG A 121 -10.00 -0.60 -8.42
CA ARG A 121 -10.27 -1.32 -9.68
C ARG A 121 -11.76 -1.39 -9.99
N VAL A 122 -12.59 -1.66 -8.99
CA VAL A 122 -14.05 -1.69 -9.16
C VAL A 122 -14.63 -0.34 -9.53
N ARG A 123 -14.01 0.75 -9.08
CA ARG A 123 -14.43 2.12 -9.40
C ARG A 123 -13.83 2.67 -10.69
N SER A 124 -12.92 1.96 -11.31
CA SER A 124 -12.35 2.39 -12.58
C SER A 124 -13.41 2.37 -13.68
N PRO A 125 -13.60 3.46 -14.42
CA PRO A 125 -14.58 3.49 -15.52
C PRO A 125 -14.32 2.46 -16.61
N GLN A 126 -13.07 2.01 -16.71
CA GLN A 126 -12.66 0.98 -17.68
C GLN A 126 -13.09 -0.43 -17.26
N LEU A 127 -13.46 -0.59 -16.00
CA LEU A 127 -13.92 -1.86 -15.43
C LEU A 127 -15.41 -1.84 -15.09
N THR A 128 -16.03 -0.68 -15.16
CA THR A 128 -17.48 -0.54 -15.19
C THR A 128 -18.00 -0.67 -16.60
N ASP A 129 -17.40 -1.55 -17.33
CA ASP A 129 -18.10 -2.06 -18.46
C ASP A 129 -18.84 -3.34 -18.01
N PRO A 130 -19.79 -3.67 -18.66
CA PRO A 130 -20.16 -3.23 -19.96
C PRO A 130 -21.17 -2.12 -19.85
N LEU A 131 -20.96 -1.10 -20.58
CA LEU A 131 -22.10 -0.51 -21.23
C LEU A 131 -23.07 -1.65 -21.49
N PRO A 132 -24.24 -1.66 -20.85
CA PRO A 132 -25.23 -2.59 -21.32
C PRO A 132 -25.23 -2.38 -22.81
N LEU A 133 -24.90 -3.42 -23.54
CA LEU A 133 -25.25 -3.47 -24.92
C LEU A 133 -26.71 -3.06 -24.91
N ARG A 134 -26.93 -1.81 -25.16
CA ARG A 134 -28.23 -1.40 -25.60
C ARG A 134 -28.55 -2.42 -26.66
N PRO A 135 -29.58 -3.24 -26.50
CA PRO A 135 -30.11 -3.87 -27.66
C PRO A 135 -30.33 -2.71 -28.60
N GLY A 136 -29.45 -2.60 -29.57
CA GLY A 136 -29.59 -1.55 -30.52
C GLY A 136 -31.01 -1.67 -31.05
N PRO A 137 -31.62 -0.56 -31.45
CA PRO A 137 -32.92 -0.63 -32.10
C PRO A 137 -32.89 -1.43 -33.41
N ALA A 138 -31.82 -2.18 -33.60
CA ALA A 138 -31.68 -3.11 -34.72
C ALA A 138 -32.85 -4.09 -34.82
N ALA A 139 -33.49 -4.39 -33.74
CA ALA A 139 -34.76 -5.15 -33.81
C ALA A 139 -35.91 -4.39 -34.48
N ALA A 140 -35.79 -3.08 -34.64
CA ALA A 140 -36.79 -2.28 -35.27
C ALA A 140 -36.63 -2.15 -36.81
N MET A 141 -35.57 -2.72 -37.30
CA MET A 141 -35.24 -2.58 -38.73
C MET A 141 -35.67 -3.78 -39.57
N SER A 142 -36.57 -4.55 -39.08
CA SER A 142 -37.39 -5.38 -39.95
C SER A 142 -38.37 -4.42 -40.64
N GLY A 143 -37.86 -3.76 -41.63
CA GLY A 143 -38.78 -3.11 -42.59
C GLY A 143 -39.72 -4.16 -43.12
N PRO A 144 -40.95 -3.78 -43.39
CA PRO A 144 -41.89 -4.70 -43.99
C PRO A 144 -41.28 -5.30 -45.25
N PRO A 145 -41.49 -6.59 -45.49
CA PRO A 145 -41.01 -7.18 -46.75
C PRO A 145 -41.60 -6.37 -47.88
N ARG A 146 -40.76 -5.92 -48.76
CA ARG A 146 -41.20 -5.31 -50.01
C ARG A 146 -42.17 -6.29 -50.64
N PRO A 147 -43.36 -5.85 -50.99
CA PRO A 147 -44.21 -6.69 -51.79
C PRO A 147 -43.49 -7.08 -53.06
N ALA A 148 -43.43 -8.32 -53.34
CA ALA A 148 -42.86 -8.80 -54.59
C ALA A 148 -43.61 -8.10 -55.71
N THR A 149 -42.86 -7.40 -56.51
CA THR A 149 -43.40 -6.82 -57.74
C THR A 149 -43.78 -7.97 -58.60
N VAL A 150 -45.05 -8.24 -58.62
CA VAL A 150 -45.61 -9.16 -59.60
C VAL A 150 -45.44 -8.50 -60.94
N VAL A 151 -44.54 -9.00 -61.73
CA VAL A 151 -44.43 -8.62 -63.12
C VAL A 151 -45.65 -9.20 -63.83
N PRO A 152 -46.51 -8.39 -64.38
CA PRO A 152 -47.60 -8.94 -65.14
C PRO A 152 -47.02 -9.57 -66.41
N ASN A 153 -47.23 -10.85 -66.54
CA ASN A 153 -46.99 -11.53 -67.79
C ASN A 153 -47.89 -10.87 -68.86
N GLY A 154 -47.22 -10.13 -69.74
CA GLY A 154 -47.91 -9.68 -70.93
C GLY A 154 -48.28 -10.85 -71.81
N PRO A 155 -49.35 -10.74 -72.53
CA PRO A 155 -49.79 -11.83 -73.34
C PRO A 155 -48.83 -12.01 -74.55
N LEU A 156 -48.44 -13.21 -74.74
CA LEU A 156 -47.75 -13.67 -75.89
C LEU A 156 -48.66 -13.60 -77.11
N ARG A 157 -48.22 -12.91 -78.06
CA ARG A 157 -48.57 -13.16 -79.45
C ARG A 157 -47.30 -13.22 -80.29
#